data_bf7978dc609c526cbb59bf6d560332a7
#
_entry.id   bf7978dc609c526cbb59bf6d560332a7
#
_cell.length_a   1.000
_cell.length_b   1.000
_cell.length_c   1.000
_cell.angle_alpha   90.00
_cell.angle_beta   90.00
_cell.angle_gamma   90.00
#
_symmetry.space_group_name_H-M   'P 1'
#
loop_
_entity.id
_entity.type
_entity.pdbx_description
1 polymer ?
#
loop_
_entity_poly.entity_id
_entity_poly.type
_entity_poly.pdbx_seq_one_letter_code
_entity_poly.pdbx_strand_id
1 'polypeptide(L)' 'MADINNVILLVNDVKHKAVARNQLATANVLNNVASELKSLKPNSYEAKRYLANVVPKLHILNTDLS' A
#
# COMPACT_ATOMS: atom_id res chain seq x y z
N MET A 1 -12.03 -10.66 1.29
CA MET A 1 -12.12 -9.22 1.14
C MET A 1 -10.86 -8.55 1.69
N ALA A 2 -10.38 -7.52 1.02
CA ALA A 2 -9.23 -6.78 1.51
C ALA A 2 -9.62 -5.93 2.71
N ASP A 3 -8.98 -6.16 3.84
CA ASP A 3 -9.13 -5.36 5.04
C ASP A 3 -8.05 -4.27 5.01
N ILE A 4 -8.39 -3.06 5.47
CA ILE A 4 -7.44 -1.94 5.53
C ILE A 4 -6.18 -2.35 6.30
N ASN A 5 -6.33 -3.03 7.42
CA ASN A 5 -5.18 -3.46 8.22
C ASN A 5 -4.26 -4.40 7.45
N ASN A 6 -4.84 -5.34 6.69
CA ASN A 6 -4.05 -6.25 5.86
C ASN A 6 -3.35 -5.52 4.73
N VAL A 7 -4.01 -4.51 4.15
CA VAL A 7 -3.41 -3.70 3.09
C VAL A 7 -2.26 -2.84 3.64
N ILE A 8 -2.41 -2.30 4.84
CA ILE A 8 -1.32 -1.55 5.51
C ILE A 8 -0.10 -2.46 5.72
N LEU A 9 -0.32 -3.71 6.14
CA LEU A 9 0.77 -4.68 6.28
C LEU A 9 1.45 -4.96 4.94
N LEU A 10 0.67 -5.10 3.88
CA LEU A 10 1.22 -5.29 2.54
C LEU A 10 2.02 -4.07 2.09
N VAL A 11 1.52 -2.86 2.33
CA VAL A 11 2.24 -1.63 2.00
C VAL A 11 3.59 -1.59 2.72
N ASN A 12 3.61 -1.93 4.00
CA ASN A 12 4.85 -1.95 4.79
C ASN A 12 5.83 -2.98 4.24
N ASP A 13 5.36 -4.16 3.86
CA ASP A 13 6.20 -5.21 3.30
C ASP A 13 6.83 -4.76 1.97
N VAL A 14 6.03 -4.19 1.07
CA VAL A 14 6.52 -3.69 -0.20
C VAL A 14 7.48 -2.52 0.00
N LYS A 15 7.20 -1.66 0.97
CA LYS A 15 8.09 -0.56 1.33
C LYS A 15 9.46 -1.07 1.77
N HIS A 16 9.51 -2.10 2.61
CA HIS A 16 10.79 -2.69 3.03
C HIS A 16 11.57 -3.23 1.83
N LYS A 17 10.88 -3.87 0.90
CA LYS A 17 11.52 -4.35 -0.33
C LYS A 17 12.08 -3.21 -1.16
N ALA A 18 11.34 -2.12 -1.29
CA ALA A 18 11.78 -0.93 -2.03
C ALA A 18 13.04 -0.33 -1.40
N VAL A 19 13.06 -0.20 -0.07
CA VAL A 19 14.24 0.31 0.65
C VAL A 19 15.44 -0.61 0.44
N ALA A 20 15.22 -1.91 0.54
CA ALA A 20 16.29 -2.90 0.35
C ALA A 20 16.90 -2.83 -1.06
N ARG A 21 16.12 -2.40 -2.05
CA ARG A 21 16.58 -2.21 -3.42
C ARG A 21 16.99 -0.77 -3.73
N ASN A 22 17.07 0.07 -2.71
CA ASN A 22 17.47 1.48 -2.82
C ASN A 22 16.50 2.30 -3.69
N GLN A 23 15.24 1.91 -3.75
CA GLN A 23 14.20 2.66 -4.47
C GLN A 23 13.46 3.58 -3.49
N LEU A 24 14.13 4.67 -3.11
CA LEU A 24 13.64 5.55 -2.06
C LEU A 24 12.39 6.34 -2.49
N ALA A 25 12.30 6.72 -3.76
CA ALA A 25 11.10 7.40 -4.26
C ALA A 25 9.86 6.51 -4.15
N THR A 26 10.00 5.23 -4.48
CA THR A 26 8.93 4.25 -4.33
C THR A 26 8.55 4.08 -2.86
N ALA A 27 9.54 4.00 -1.98
CA ALA A 27 9.29 3.89 -0.53
C ALA A 27 8.51 5.11 0.00
N ASN A 28 8.83 6.31 -0.49
CA ASN A 28 8.10 7.52 -0.08
C ASN A 28 6.65 7.50 -0.55
N VAL A 29 6.39 7.04 -1.78
CA VAL A 29 5.02 6.88 -2.27
C VAL A 29 4.25 5.90 -1.39
N LEU A 30 4.87 4.78 -1.00
CA LEU A 30 4.24 3.79 -0.15
C LEU A 30 3.97 4.33 1.26
N ASN A 31 4.85 5.18 1.80
CA ASN A 31 4.58 5.89 3.05
C ASN A 31 3.32 6.73 2.97
N ASN A 32 3.14 7.46 1.88
CA ASN A 32 1.96 8.28 1.66
C ASN A 32 0.70 7.42 1.57
N VAL A 33 0.79 6.30 0.87
CA VAL A 33 -0.32 5.35 0.78
C VAL A 33 -0.71 4.84 2.16
N ALA A 34 0.26 4.46 2.98
CA ALA A 34 0.00 3.98 4.34
C ALA A 34 -0.68 5.07 5.19
N SER A 35 -0.21 6.31 5.09
CA SER A 35 -0.82 7.44 5.81
C SER A 35 -2.27 7.66 5.40
N GLU A 36 -2.55 7.61 4.10
CA GLU A 36 -3.91 7.77 3.62
C GLU A 36 -4.82 6.64 4.08
N LEU A 37 -4.33 5.41 4.04
CA LEU A 37 -5.11 4.26 4.54
C LEU A 37 -5.46 4.42 6.02
N LYS A 38 -4.54 4.92 6.83
CA LYS A 38 -4.78 5.15 8.26
C LYS A 38 -5.80 6.25 8.51
N SER A 39 -5.92 7.20 7.61
CA SER A 39 -6.87 8.31 7.75
C SER A 39 -8.27 7.98 7.26
N LEU A 40 -8.44 6.89 6.51
CA LEU A 40 -9.75 6.48 5.99
C LEU A 40 -10.53 5.73 7.06
N LYS A 41 -11.85 5.96 7.08
CA LYS A 41 -12.73 5.20 7.95
C LYS A 41 -12.90 3.79 7.40
N PRO A 42 -12.69 2.75 8.23
CA PRO A 42 -12.91 1.36 7.78
C PRO A 42 -14.35 1.17 7.27
N ASN A 43 -14.48 0.40 6.20
CA ASN A 43 -15.77 0.06 5.59
C ASN A 43 -16.52 1.25 4.98
N SER A 44 -15.89 2.43 4.87
CA SER A 44 -16.50 3.55 4.18
C SER A 44 -16.41 3.34 2.66
N TYR A 45 -17.25 4.07 1.93
CA TYR A 45 -17.22 4.03 0.46
C TYR A 45 -15.87 4.49 -0.08
N GLU A 46 -15.34 5.56 0.50
CA GLU A 46 -14.03 6.10 0.11
C GLU A 46 -12.92 5.08 0.33
N ALA A 47 -12.96 4.36 1.46
CA ALA A 47 -11.97 3.33 1.74
C ALA A 47 -12.05 2.20 0.72
N LYS A 48 -13.25 1.72 0.40
CA LYS A 48 -13.43 0.66 -0.59
C LYS A 48 -12.93 1.08 -1.96
N ARG A 49 -13.23 2.30 -2.36
CA ARG A 49 -12.80 2.84 -3.66
C ARG A 49 -11.29 2.99 -3.72
N TYR A 50 -10.69 3.50 -2.65
CA TYR A 50 -9.24 3.66 -2.55
C TYR A 50 -8.54 2.31 -2.63
N LEU A 51 -9.02 1.32 -1.88
CA LEU A 51 -8.45 -0.03 -1.91
C LEU A 51 -8.57 -0.68 -3.29
N ALA A 52 -9.71 -0.52 -3.95
CA ALA A 52 -9.91 -1.06 -5.30
C ALA A 52 -8.90 -0.49 -6.29
N ASN A 53 -8.44 0.75 -6.08
CA ASN A 53 -7.45 1.40 -6.93
C ASN A 53 -6.02 0.99 -6.55
N VAL A 54 -5.71 0.91 -5.26
CA VAL A 54 -4.35 0.74 -4.74
C VAL A 54 -3.91 -0.72 -4.70
N VAL A 55 -4.79 -1.64 -4.32
CA VAL A 55 -4.41 -3.05 -4.12
C VAL A 55 -3.81 -3.69 -5.39
N PRO A 56 -4.39 -3.52 -6.59
CA PRO A 56 -3.75 -4.07 -7.79
C PRO A 56 -2.36 -3.51 -8.04
N LYS A 57 -2.16 -2.22 -7.78
CA LYS A 57 -0.85 -1.58 -7.94
C LYS A 57 0.17 -2.12 -6.96
N LEU A 58 -0.26 -2.39 -5.73
CA LEU A 58 0.62 -2.98 -4.71
C LEU A 58 1.08 -4.38 -5.11
N HIS A 59 0.19 -5.19 -5.67
CA HIS A 59 0.56 -6.53 -6.13
C HIS A 59 1.56 -6.48 -7.27
N ILE A 60 1.39 -5.54 -8.20
CA ILE A 60 2.35 -5.36 -9.30
C ILE A 60 3.72 -4.95 -8.75
N LEU A 61 3.76 -3.97 -7.85
CA LEU A 61 5.00 -3.53 -7.22
C LEU A 61 5.67 -4.65 -6.43
N ASN A 62 4.89 -5.41 -5.68
CA ASN A 62 5.40 -6.53 -4.91
C ASN A 62 6.10 -7.56 -5.81
N THR A 63 5.50 -7.86 -6.95
CA THR A 63 6.08 -8.77 -7.95
C THR A 63 7.37 -8.19 -8.52
N ASP A 64 7.36 -6.90 -8.88
CA ASP A 64 8.52 -6.24 -9.48
C ASP A 64 9.70 -6.16 -8.52
N LEU A 65 9.43 -6.03 -7.22
CA LEU A 65 10.46 -5.89 -6.20
C LEU A 65 10.91 -7.21 -5.59
N SER A 66 10.26 -8.29 -5.96
CA SER A 66 10.60 -9.62 -5.41
C SER A 66 11.81 -10.27 -6.08
#